data_3611e0ce4fa7de433f264899bad6f1b8
#
_entry.id   3611e0ce4fa7de433f264899bad6f1b8
#
_cell.length_a   1.000
_cell.length_b   1.000
_cell.length_c   1.000
_cell.angle_alpha   90.00
_cell.angle_beta   90.00
_cell.angle_gamma   90.00
#
_symmetry.space_group_name_H-M   'P 1'
#
loop_
_entity.id
_entity.type
_entity.pdbx_description
1 polymer ?
#
loop_
_entity_poly.entity_id
_entity_poly.type
_entity_poly.pdbx_seq_one_letter_code
_entity_poly.pdbx_strand_id
1 'polypeptide(L)'
;MTDDVSTDAVSVEATGETVGEAKWKALRELERAAPGIDKASVQFQVVSEGERGLLGVGYTPARVIATVAVADIAEAPSTARDDESDLETRMRELVETVVGAMGIVARVDVRETADGVLVTCTGGDLGLLIGKHGQTIDALQYVANAASFRSGAGKPVTIDAAGYRERRRVTLEGIAVRAAEQAITGERVLLEPMTAVERKVVHERLKEVTGVETSSEGTEPNRYVVVSPA
;
A
#
# COMPACT_ATOMS: atom_id res chain seq x y z
N MET A 1 -47.80 8.45 -4.77
CA MET A 1 -46.81 7.86 -5.68
C MET A 1 -45.46 8.21 -5.11
N THR A 2 -44.96 7.37 -4.27
CA THR A 2 -43.63 7.50 -3.64
C THR A 2 -42.70 6.66 -4.50
N ASP A 3 -41.84 7.33 -5.28
CA ASP A 3 -40.76 6.68 -6.00
C ASP A 3 -39.77 6.10 -4.97
N ASP A 4 -39.82 4.80 -4.85
CA ASP A 4 -38.83 3.98 -4.15
C ASP A 4 -37.59 3.91 -5.06
N VAL A 5 -36.71 4.89 -4.90
CA VAL A 5 -35.36 4.82 -5.49
C VAL A 5 -34.58 3.87 -4.60
N SER A 6 -34.57 2.58 -4.97
CA SER A 6 -33.60 1.60 -4.47
C SER A 6 -32.21 2.08 -4.84
N THR A 7 -31.68 2.98 -4.04
CA THR A 7 -30.28 3.38 -4.14
C THR A 7 -29.47 2.27 -3.49
N ASP A 8 -28.75 1.53 -4.30
CA ASP A 8 -27.76 0.55 -3.88
C ASP A 8 -26.67 1.33 -3.12
N ALA A 9 -26.84 1.43 -1.82
CA ALA A 9 -25.93 2.17 -0.93
C ALA A 9 -25.61 1.32 0.30
N VAL A 10 -24.34 1.28 0.69
CA VAL A 10 -23.90 0.66 1.94
C VAL A 10 -23.96 1.71 3.04
N SER A 11 -24.69 1.41 4.11
CA SER A 11 -24.78 2.30 5.28
C SER A 11 -24.41 1.57 6.56
N VAL A 12 -23.69 2.24 7.44
CA VAL A 12 -23.27 1.74 8.75
C VAL A 12 -23.57 2.79 9.80
N GLU A 13 -24.14 2.33 10.92
CA GLU A 13 -24.42 3.18 12.07
C GLU A 13 -23.36 2.95 13.18
N ALA A 14 -22.82 4.02 13.75
CA ALA A 14 -21.92 3.93 14.89
C ALA A 14 -22.27 4.97 15.98
N THR A 15 -21.86 4.63 17.20
CA THR A 15 -22.06 5.47 18.38
C THR A 15 -20.73 5.89 18.99
N GLY A 16 -20.69 7.09 19.60
CA GLY A 16 -19.50 7.61 20.26
C GLY A 16 -19.85 8.61 21.40
N GLU A 17 -18.86 8.98 22.19
CA GLU A 17 -19.06 10.00 23.23
C GLU A 17 -19.27 11.40 22.61
N THR A 18 -18.78 11.60 21.40
CA THR A 18 -18.94 12.81 20.62
C THR A 18 -19.33 12.47 19.18
N VAL A 19 -19.91 13.43 18.47
CA VAL A 19 -20.21 13.29 17.03
C VAL A 19 -18.95 12.97 16.22
N GLY A 20 -17.79 13.55 16.59
CA GLY A 20 -16.52 13.28 15.93
C GLY A 20 -16.06 11.82 16.09
N GLU A 21 -16.17 11.28 17.30
CA GLU A 21 -15.84 9.87 17.57
C GLU A 21 -16.81 8.92 16.87
N ALA A 22 -18.12 9.23 16.90
CA ALA A 22 -19.12 8.44 16.19
C ALA A 22 -18.88 8.43 14.67
N LYS A 23 -18.52 9.57 14.06
CA LYS A 23 -18.13 9.65 12.64
C LYS A 23 -16.90 8.79 12.32
N TRP A 24 -15.88 8.86 13.18
CA TRP A 24 -14.66 8.08 12.97
C TRP A 24 -14.91 6.56 13.07
N LYS A 25 -15.72 6.13 14.05
CA LYS A 25 -16.12 4.72 14.18
C LYS A 25 -16.96 4.26 12.99
N ALA A 26 -17.96 5.08 12.58
CA ALA A 26 -18.80 4.78 11.42
C ALA A 26 -17.97 4.62 10.13
N LEU A 27 -16.98 5.50 9.93
CA LEU A 27 -16.07 5.42 8.79
C LEU A 27 -15.27 4.11 8.79
N ARG A 28 -14.69 3.74 9.96
CA ARG A 28 -13.92 2.47 10.06
C ARG A 28 -14.77 1.22 9.85
N GLU A 29 -16.00 1.23 10.33
CA GLU A 29 -16.93 0.11 10.10
C GLU A 29 -17.37 0.07 8.63
N LEU A 30 -17.61 1.23 8.02
CA LEU A 30 -17.92 1.33 6.60
C LEU A 30 -16.77 0.84 5.72
N GLU A 31 -15.52 1.17 6.06
CA GLU A 31 -14.31 0.65 5.39
C GLU A 31 -14.17 -0.89 5.50
N ARG A 32 -14.66 -1.47 6.60
CA ARG A 32 -14.69 -2.94 6.74
C ARG A 32 -15.81 -3.58 5.95
N ALA A 33 -16.97 -2.93 5.89
CA ALA A 33 -18.14 -3.43 5.17
C ALA A 33 -18.01 -3.27 3.65
N ALA A 34 -17.32 -2.22 3.22
CA ALA A 34 -17.09 -1.86 1.83
C ALA A 34 -15.61 -1.43 1.63
N PRO A 35 -14.67 -2.39 1.50
CA PRO A 35 -13.27 -2.07 1.24
C PRO A 35 -13.11 -1.33 -0.10
N GLY A 36 -12.31 -0.26 -0.10
CA GLY A 36 -12.03 0.52 -1.30
C GLY A 36 -12.89 1.77 -1.50
N ILE A 37 -13.68 2.17 -0.50
CA ILE A 37 -14.48 3.41 -0.57
C ILE A 37 -13.57 4.64 -0.67
N ASP A 38 -13.99 5.60 -1.51
CA ASP A 38 -13.43 6.95 -1.44
C ASP A 38 -14.00 7.67 -0.21
N LYS A 39 -13.12 8.02 0.72
CA LYS A 39 -13.50 8.74 1.96
C LYS A 39 -14.15 10.09 1.68
N ALA A 40 -13.89 10.70 0.54
CA ALA A 40 -14.47 11.96 0.14
C ALA A 40 -15.95 11.83 -0.30
N SER A 41 -16.37 10.63 -0.74
CA SER A 41 -17.74 10.35 -1.15
C SER A 41 -18.65 9.89 -0.01
N VAL A 42 -18.10 9.62 1.19
CA VAL A 42 -18.88 9.17 2.35
C VAL A 42 -19.74 10.29 2.90
N GLN A 43 -21.03 10.06 2.90
CA GLN A 43 -22.00 10.98 3.51
C GLN A 43 -22.26 10.60 4.95
N PHE A 44 -22.22 11.60 5.85
CA PHE A 44 -22.50 11.42 7.29
C PHE A 44 -23.80 12.07 7.66
N GLN A 45 -24.72 11.28 8.20
CA GLN A 45 -25.96 11.77 8.79
C GLN A 45 -25.87 11.66 10.31
N VAL A 46 -25.96 12.77 11.03
CA VAL A 46 -26.02 12.80 12.49
C VAL A 46 -27.44 12.50 12.93
N VAL A 47 -27.65 11.35 13.55
CA VAL A 47 -28.96 10.92 14.09
C VAL A 47 -29.21 11.50 15.48
N SER A 48 -28.13 11.59 16.30
CA SER A 48 -28.15 12.18 17.63
C SER A 48 -26.79 12.78 17.95
N GLU A 49 -26.78 14.01 18.49
CA GLU A 49 -25.53 14.66 18.88
C GLU A 49 -24.99 14.14 20.22
N GLY A 50 -25.81 13.38 20.94
CA GLY A 50 -25.50 12.91 22.29
C GLY A 50 -25.67 13.99 23.33
N GLU A 51 -25.99 13.61 24.56
CA GLU A 51 -26.09 14.53 25.70
C GLU A 51 -25.14 14.07 26.80
N ARG A 52 -24.35 15.01 27.33
CA ARG A 52 -23.59 14.78 28.56
C ARG A 52 -24.52 14.99 29.74
N GLY A 53 -24.88 13.89 30.41
CA GLY A 53 -25.67 13.97 31.63
C GLY A 53 -24.97 14.79 32.73
N LEU A 54 -25.74 15.52 33.53
CA LEU A 54 -25.23 16.20 34.68
C LEU A 54 -25.00 15.18 35.82
N LEU A 55 -23.78 15.14 36.37
CA LEU A 55 -23.41 14.24 37.50
C LEU A 55 -23.54 12.73 37.18
N GLY A 56 -23.36 12.30 35.94
CA GLY A 56 -23.34 10.87 35.57
C GLY A 56 -24.72 10.25 35.36
N VAL A 57 -25.81 11.03 35.42
CA VAL A 57 -27.18 10.56 35.12
C VAL A 57 -27.66 11.21 33.82
N GLY A 58 -28.10 10.38 32.86
CA GLY A 58 -28.67 10.85 31.59
C GLY A 58 -27.68 10.97 30.43
N TYR A 59 -26.58 10.22 30.44
CA TYR A 59 -25.67 10.13 29.29
C TYR A 59 -26.36 9.45 28.08
N THR A 60 -26.42 10.14 26.95
CA THR A 60 -26.88 9.59 25.67
C THR A 60 -25.74 9.70 24.66
N PRO A 61 -25.27 8.60 24.06
CA PRO A 61 -24.18 8.64 23.07
C PRO A 61 -24.62 9.35 21.79
N ALA A 62 -23.69 10.02 21.13
CA ALA A 62 -23.88 10.52 19.79
C ALA A 62 -24.03 9.35 18.81
N ARG A 63 -24.93 9.47 17.83
CA ARG A 63 -25.20 8.45 16.80
C ARG A 63 -25.04 9.05 15.42
N VAL A 64 -24.27 8.38 14.56
CA VAL A 64 -24.00 8.81 13.19
C VAL A 64 -24.17 7.64 12.26
N ILE A 65 -24.84 7.86 11.13
CA ILE A 65 -24.89 6.93 10.00
C ILE A 65 -23.92 7.45 8.93
N ALA A 66 -23.00 6.59 8.51
CA ALA A 66 -22.16 6.80 7.35
C ALA A 66 -22.73 6.02 6.18
N THR A 67 -22.93 6.65 5.03
CA THR A 67 -23.48 6.04 3.83
C THR A 67 -22.57 6.33 2.64
N VAL A 68 -22.34 5.32 1.82
CA VAL A 68 -21.64 5.43 0.54
C VAL A 68 -22.50 4.77 -0.55
N ALA A 69 -22.66 5.43 -1.69
CA ALA A 69 -23.32 4.81 -2.83
C ALA A 69 -22.46 3.66 -3.36
N VAL A 70 -23.08 2.54 -3.76
CA VAL A 70 -22.34 1.38 -4.33
C VAL A 70 -21.59 1.78 -5.60
N ALA A 71 -22.06 2.80 -6.32
CA ALA A 71 -21.35 3.40 -7.45
C ALA A 71 -20.02 4.10 -7.06
N ASP A 72 -19.89 4.52 -5.80
CA ASP A 72 -18.68 5.16 -5.23
C ASP A 72 -17.81 4.18 -4.43
N ILE A 73 -18.29 2.96 -4.21
CA ILE A 73 -17.44 1.85 -3.87
C ILE A 73 -16.73 1.53 -5.18
N ALA A 74 -15.41 1.78 -5.22
CA ALA A 74 -14.62 1.37 -6.36
C ALA A 74 -14.80 -0.15 -6.52
N GLU A 75 -15.86 -0.58 -7.23
CA GLU A 75 -15.74 -1.79 -8.03
C GLU A 75 -14.47 -1.56 -8.81
N ALA A 76 -13.45 -2.35 -8.54
CA ALA A 76 -12.33 -2.43 -9.44
C ALA A 76 -12.91 -2.97 -10.77
N PRO A 77 -13.31 -2.12 -11.73
CA PRO A 77 -13.61 -2.64 -13.03
C PRO A 77 -12.25 -3.00 -13.60
N SER A 78 -12.00 -4.29 -13.69
CA SER A 78 -11.17 -4.83 -14.74
C SER A 78 -11.85 -4.41 -16.06
N THR A 79 -11.68 -3.16 -16.42
CA THR A 79 -11.97 -2.75 -17.79
C THR A 79 -10.75 -3.16 -18.59
N ALA A 80 -10.80 -4.37 -19.17
CA ALA A 80 -10.08 -4.60 -20.39
C ALA A 80 -10.36 -3.38 -21.28
N ARG A 81 -9.33 -2.55 -21.47
CA ARG A 81 -9.47 -1.43 -22.40
C ARG A 81 -9.39 -2.07 -23.78
N ASP A 82 -10.28 -1.67 -24.69
CA ASP A 82 -10.32 -2.21 -26.08
C ASP A 82 -8.98 -2.06 -26.84
N ASP A 83 -8.01 -1.35 -26.24
CA ASP A 83 -6.66 -1.06 -26.77
C ASP A 83 -5.54 -1.81 -26.02
N GLU A 84 -5.83 -2.70 -25.04
CA GLU A 84 -4.79 -3.42 -24.30
C GLU A 84 -4.16 -4.51 -25.16
N SER A 85 -2.83 -4.63 -25.11
CA SER A 85 -2.14 -5.75 -25.74
C SER A 85 -2.44 -7.06 -24.99
N ASP A 86 -2.28 -8.20 -25.70
CA ASP A 86 -2.40 -9.53 -25.09
C ASP A 86 -1.49 -9.70 -23.85
N LEU A 87 -0.34 -9.02 -23.83
CA LEU A 87 0.58 -9.07 -22.73
C LEU A 87 0.07 -8.28 -21.52
N GLU A 88 -0.46 -7.06 -21.75
CA GLU A 88 -1.04 -6.24 -20.69
C GLU A 88 -2.22 -6.96 -20.02
N THR A 89 -3.12 -7.53 -20.81
CA THR A 89 -4.26 -8.32 -20.31
C THR A 89 -3.79 -9.49 -19.45
N ARG A 90 -2.80 -10.27 -19.91
CA ARG A 90 -2.26 -11.41 -19.14
C ARG A 90 -1.58 -10.98 -17.84
N MET A 91 -0.85 -9.86 -17.87
CA MET A 91 -0.18 -9.34 -16.66
C MET A 91 -1.21 -8.83 -15.66
N ARG A 92 -2.27 -8.19 -16.12
CA ARG A 92 -3.41 -7.78 -15.30
C ARG A 92 -4.06 -8.98 -14.62
N GLU A 93 -4.50 -9.96 -15.40
CA GLU A 93 -5.16 -11.18 -14.90
C GLU A 93 -4.30 -11.92 -13.87
N LEU A 94 -2.99 -12.05 -14.13
CA LEU A 94 -2.05 -12.67 -13.22
C LEU A 94 -2.00 -11.94 -11.87
N VAL A 95 -1.81 -10.61 -11.92
CA VAL A 95 -1.66 -9.80 -10.70
C VAL A 95 -2.99 -9.70 -9.94
N GLU A 96 -4.11 -9.49 -10.62
CA GLU A 96 -5.46 -9.49 -10.01
C GLU A 96 -5.78 -10.83 -9.35
N THR A 97 -5.46 -11.96 -10.00
CA THR A 97 -5.65 -13.29 -9.42
C THR A 97 -4.87 -13.45 -8.11
N VAL A 98 -3.60 -13.05 -8.09
CA VAL A 98 -2.76 -13.16 -6.89
C VAL A 98 -3.25 -12.21 -5.80
N VAL A 99 -3.51 -10.96 -6.13
CA VAL A 99 -4.00 -9.93 -5.19
C VAL A 99 -5.33 -10.35 -4.59
N GLY A 100 -6.27 -10.85 -5.43
CA GLY A 100 -7.56 -11.37 -4.98
C GLY A 100 -7.43 -12.60 -4.08
N ALA A 101 -6.54 -13.55 -4.42
CA ALA A 101 -6.26 -14.72 -3.59
C ALA A 101 -5.63 -14.36 -2.23
N MET A 102 -4.91 -13.23 -2.14
CA MET A 102 -4.39 -12.68 -0.88
C MET A 102 -5.46 -11.94 -0.07
N GLY A 103 -6.68 -11.79 -0.58
CA GLY A 103 -7.75 -11.03 0.07
C GLY A 103 -7.53 -9.52 0.06
N ILE A 104 -6.71 -9.01 -0.86
CA ILE A 104 -6.41 -7.58 -0.98
C ILE A 104 -7.35 -6.97 -2.00
N VAL A 105 -7.99 -5.85 -1.63
CA VAL A 105 -8.75 -5.03 -2.57
C VAL A 105 -7.83 -3.97 -3.14
N ALA A 106 -7.44 -4.14 -4.40
CA ALA A 106 -6.59 -3.20 -5.12
C ALA A 106 -7.03 -3.06 -6.56
N ARG A 107 -6.84 -1.87 -7.10
CA ARG A 107 -6.93 -1.61 -8.53
C ARG A 107 -5.58 -1.91 -9.17
N VAL A 108 -5.59 -2.65 -10.27
CA VAL A 108 -4.41 -3.00 -11.05
C VAL A 108 -4.45 -2.26 -12.39
N ASP A 109 -3.55 -1.31 -12.58
CA ASP A 109 -3.33 -0.62 -13.84
C ASP A 109 -2.08 -1.20 -14.52
N VAL A 110 -2.20 -1.55 -15.80
CA VAL A 110 -1.09 -2.11 -16.58
C VAL A 110 -0.84 -1.20 -17.77
N ARG A 111 0.42 -0.92 -18.05
CA ARG A 111 0.84 -0.10 -19.20
C ARG A 111 2.10 -0.67 -19.83
N GLU A 112 2.07 -0.84 -21.11
CA GLU A 112 3.26 -1.13 -21.88
C GLU A 112 4.05 0.16 -22.14
N THR A 113 5.36 0.11 -21.92
CA THR A 113 6.31 1.21 -22.12
C THR A 113 7.40 0.79 -23.08
N ALA A 114 8.26 1.73 -23.50
CA ALA A 114 9.42 1.40 -24.33
C ALA A 114 10.37 0.39 -23.66
N ASP A 115 10.47 0.43 -22.32
CA ASP A 115 11.39 -0.39 -21.53
C ASP A 115 10.76 -1.70 -21.00
N GLY A 116 9.45 -1.92 -21.21
CA GLY A 116 8.76 -3.10 -20.71
C GLY A 116 7.30 -2.86 -20.34
N VAL A 117 6.79 -3.63 -19.39
CA VAL A 117 5.42 -3.51 -18.88
C VAL A 117 5.47 -3.02 -17.43
N LEU A 118 4.78 -1.93 -17.15
CA LEU A 118 4.59 -1.40 -15.81
C LEU A 118 3.21 -1.81 -15.28
N VAL A 119 3.19 -2.49 -14.14
CA VAL A 119 1.98 -2.85 -13.40
C VAL A 119 1.95 -2.02 -12.12
N THR A 120 0.90 -1.22 -11.94
CA THR A 120 0.72 -0.37 -10.77
C THR A 120 -0.48 -0.83 -9.97
N CYS A 121 -0.26 -1.23 -8.73
CA CYS A 121 -1.33 -1.59 -7.80
C CYS A 121 -1.62 -0.40 -6.88
N THR A 122 -2.90 0.03 -6.84
CA THR A 122 -3.38 1.10 -5.96
C THR A 122 -4.55 0.59 -5.13
N GLY A 123 -4.67 1.07 -3.89
CA GLY A 123 -5.74 0.62 -2.99
C GLY A 123 -5.49 1.06 -1.55
N GLY A 124 -6.34 0.58 -0.63
CA GLY A 124 -6.28 0.97 0.78
C GLY A 124 -5.06 0.38 1.50
N ASP A 125 -5.08 -0.92 1.82
CA ASP A 125 -3.99 -1.60 2.52
C ASP A 125 -3.25 -2.55 1.59
N LEU A 126 -2.13 -2.09 1.06
CA LEU A 126 -1.23 -2.87 0.22
C LEU A 126 -0.06 -3.49 1.00
N GLY A 127 -0.07 -3.41 2.34
CA GLY A 127 1.02 -3.88 3.17
C GLY A 127 1.36 -5.35 2.95
N LEU A 128 0.35 -6.21 2.81
CA LEU A 128 0.54 -7.63 2.54
C LEU A 128 1.10 -7.88 1.13
N LEU A 129 0.66 -7.10 0.13
CA LEU A 129 1.19 -7.18 -1.23
C LEU A 129 2.65 -6.73 -1.31
N ILE A 130 3.00 -5.69 -0.57
CA ILE A 130 4.40 -5.23 -0.47
C ILE A 130 5.24 -6.27 0.27
N GLY A 131 4.74 -6.75 1.41
CA GLY A 131 5.47 -7.67 2.29
C GLY A 131 6.60 -7.00 3.06
N LYS A 132 7.35 -7.81 3.83
CA LYS A 132 8.49 -7.29 4.59
C LYS A 132 9.58 -6.81 3.62
N HIS A 133 9.91 -5.53 3.67
CA HIS A 133 10.94 -4.89 2.83
C HIS A 133 10.74 -5.10 1.32
N GLY A 134 9.49 -5.25 0.86
CA GLY A 134 9.20 -5.45 -0.57
C GLY A 134 9.36 -6.89 -1.08
N GLN A 135 9.57 -7.86 -0.23
CA GLN A 135 9.83 -9.26 -0.63
C GLN A 135 8.66 -9.89 -1.39
N THR A 136 7.42 -9.61 -0.99
CA THR A 136 6.24 -10.17 -1.66
C THR A 136 6.07 -9.57 -3.07
N ILE A 137 6.20 -8.26 -3.20
CA ILE A 137 6.07 -7.61 -4.50
C ILE A 137 7.23 -7.97 -5.44
N ASP A 138 8.43 -8.22 -4.91
CA ASP A 138 9.57 -8.71 -5.71
C ASP A 138 9.35 -10.15 -6.18
N ALA A 139 8.79 -11.02 -5.34
CA ALA A 139 8.41 -12.37 -5.71
C ALA A 139 7.33 -12.38 -6.79
N LEU A 140 6.29 -11.54 -6.65
CA LEU A 140 5.24 -11.41 -7.67
C LEU A 140 5.82 -10.89 -8.99
N GLN A 141 6.70 -9.90 -8.95
CA GLN A 141 7.39 -9.39 -10.13
C GLN A 141 8.24 -10.47 -10.81
N TYR A 142 8.91 -11.32 -10.04
CA TYR A 142 9.67 -12.46 -10.59
C TYR A 142 8.75 -13.42 -11.35
N VAL A 143 7.59 -13.77 -10.78
CA VAL A 143 6.59 -14.63 -11.45
C VAL A 143 6.05 -13.98 -12.71
N ALA A 144 5.71 -12.69 -12.67
CA ALA A 144 5.22 -11.93 -13.82
C ALA A 144 6.26 -11.88 -14.95
N ASN A 145 7.54 -11.66 -14.62
CA ASN A 145 8.62 -11.73 -15.59
C ASN A 145 8.73 -13.14 -16.23
N ALA A 146 8.70 -14.18 -15.42
CA ALA A 146 8.75 -15.55 -15.93
C ALA A 146 7.57 -15.85 -16.89
N ALA A 147 6.37 -15.35 -16.56
CA ALA A 147 5.18 -15.49 -17.41
C ALA A 147 5.32 -14.69 -18.72
N SER A 148 5.83 -13.46 -18.69
CA SER A 148 6.09 -12.63 -19.87
C SER A 148 7.08 -13.29 -20.82
N PHE A 149 8.20 -13.82 -20.32
CA PHE A 149 9.19 -14.51 -21.14
C PHE A 149 8.64 -15.80 -21.74
N ARG A 150 7.85 -16.57 -20.98
CA ARG A 150 7.24 -17.82 -21.49
C ARG A 150 6.19 -17.59 -22.57
N SER A 151 5.50 -16.45 -22.56
CA SER A 151 4.51 -16.09 -23.58
C SER A 151 5.14 -15.69 -24.92
N GLY A 152 6.47 -15.60 -25.00
CA GLY A 152 7.19 -15.16 -26.20
C GLY A 152 7.27 -13.62 -26.35
N ALA A 153 6.64 -12.85 -25.49
CA ALA A 153 6.69 -11.39 -25.52
C ALA A 153 8.08 -10.85 -25.14
N GLY A 154 8.78 -11.54 -24.22
CA GLY A 154 10.17 -11.24 -23.85
C GLY A 154 10.38 -9.87 -23.19
N LYS A 155 9.31 -9.17 -22.78
CA LYS A 155 9.39 -7.85 -22.18
C LYS A 155 9.52 -7.94 -20.67
N PRO A 156 10.42 -7.15 -20.05
CA PRO A 156 10.53 -7.09 -18.61
C PRO A 156 9.25 -6.49 -18.00
N VAL A 157 8.84 -7.01 -16.84
CA VAL A 157 7.68 -6.54 -16.09
C VAL A 157 8.17 -5.92 -14.80
N THR A 158 7.73 -4.71 -14.52
CA THR A 158 7.94 -4.02 -13.25
C THR A 158 6.61 -3.88 -12.53
N ILE A 159 6.57 -4.29 -11.25
CA ILE A 159 5.38 -4.14 -10.40
C ILE A 159 5.67 -3.13 -9.30
N ASP A 160 4.80 -2.15 -9.13
CA ASP A 160 4.83 -1.19 -8.04
C ASP A 160 3.50 -1.15 -7.27
N ALA A 161 3.57 -0.94 -5.98
CA ALA A 161 2.42 -0.80 -5.10
C ALA A 161 2.42 0.61 -4.49
N ALA A 162 1.56 1.47 -5.03
CA ALA A 162 1.36 2.86 -4.59
C ALA A 162 2.66 3.66 -4.40
N GLY A 163 3.66 3.49 -5.26
CA GLY A 163 4.95 4.19 -5.17
C GLY A 163 5.85 3.69 -4.02
N TYR A 164 5.66 2.45 -3.56
CA TYR A 164 6.43 1.88 -2.46
C TYR A 164 7.94 1.91 -2.70
N ARG A 165 8.39 1.53 -3.89
CA ARG A 165 9.82 1.42 -4.21
C ARG A 165 10.56 2.74 -4.00
N GLU A 166 9.97 3.85 -4.44
CA GLU A 166 10.57 5.18 -4.28
C GLU A 166 10.56 5.62 -2.80
N ARG A 167 9.45 5.43 -2.08
CA ARG A 167 9.41 5.75 -0.64
C ARG A 167 10.40 4.91 0.16
N ARG A 168 10.56 3.65 -0.20
CA ARG A 168 11.53 2.76 0.45
C ARG A 168 12.96 3.18 0.17
N ARG A 169 13.27 3.58 -1.06
CA ARG A 169 14.59 4.13 -1.44
C ARG A 169 14.94 5.35 -0.59
N VAL A 170 14.05 6.32 -0.49
CA VAL A 170 14.25 7.52 0.34
C VAL A 170 14.46 7.15 1.82
N THR A 171 13.71 6.18 2.32
CA THR A 171 13.88 5.69 3.70
C THR A 171 15.26 5.08 3.92
N LEU A 172 15.73 4.25 2.99
CA LEU A 172 17.06 3.61 3.05
C LEU A 172 18.19 4.63 2.97
N GLU A 173 18.07 5.65 2.13
CA GLU A 173 19.02 6.76 2.06
C GLU A 173 19.10 7.52 3.39
N GLY A 174 17.95 7.76 4.03
CA GLY A 174 17.91 8.37 5.36
C GLY A 174 18.53 7.51 6.46
N ILE A 175 18.32 6.17 6.40
CA ILE A 175 18.98 5.21 7.30
C ILE A 175 20.49 5.23 7.09
N ALA A 176 20.94 5.21 5.84
CA ALA A 176 22.36 5.24 5.48
C ALA A 176 23.06 6.49 6.04
N VAL A 177 22.47 7.67 5.86
CA VAL A 177 23.04 8.92 6.38
C VAL A 177 23.20 8.89 7.90
N ARG A 178 22.17 8.48 8.63
CA ARG A 178 22.25 8.36 10.10
C ARG A 178 23.31 7.35 10.55
N ALA A 179 23.44 6.22 9.84
CA ALA A 179 24.47 5.23 10.13
C ALA A 179 25.88 5.79 9.87
N ALA A 180 26.06 6.59 8.82
CA ALA A 180 27.34 7.26 8.55
C ALA A 180 27.69 8.28 9.63
N GLU A 181 26.75 9.07 10.12
CA GLU A 181 26.95 10.02 11.22
C GLU A 181 27.46 9.30 12.49
N GLN A 182 26.90 8.14 12.82
CA GLN A 182 27.37 7.33 13.93
C GLN A 182 28.75 6.70 13.66
N ALA A 183 28.97 6.21 12.44
CA ALA A 183 30.27 5.61 12.09
C ALA A 183 31.43 6.61 12.13
N ILE A 184 31.22 7.86 11.75
CA ILE A 184 32.24 8.94 11.84
C ILE A 184 32.67 9.15 13.32
N THR A 185 31.82 8.90 14.29
CA THR A 185 32.18 9.01 15.71
C THR A 185 32.98 7.81 16.25
N GLY A 186 33.29 6.82 15.41
CA GLY A 186 34.08 5.65 15.73
C GLY A 186 33.27 4.37 16.00
N GLU A 187 31.96 4.41 15.79
CA GLU A 187 31.09 3.24 15.99
C GLU A 187 31.00 2.38 14.73
N ARG A 188 30.90 1.07 14.90
CA ARG A 188 30.56 0.15 13.82
C ARG A 188 29.04 -0.09 13.84
N VAL A 189 28.32 0.36 12.80
CA VAL A 189 26.86 0.33 12.73
C VAL A 189 26.41 -0.81 11.82
N LEU A 190 25.60 -1.71 12.35
CA LEU A 190 25.00 -2.82 11.62
C LEU A 190 23.57 -2.44 11.26
N LEU A 191 23.23 -2.44 9.97
CA LEU A 191 21.86 -2.21 9.51
C LEU A 191 21.06 -3.51 9.58
N GLU A 192 19.74 -3.38 9.50
CA GLU A 192 18.88 -4.56 9.41
C GLU A 192 19.13 -5.34 8.11
N PRO A 193 18.86 -6.67 8.11
CA PRO A 193 18.89 -7.46 6.88
C PRO A 193 18.00 -6.87 5.80
N MET A 194 18.53 -6.80 4.58
CA MET A 194 17.83 -6.22 3.44
C MET A 194 18.25 -6.90 2.13
N THR A 195 17.44 -6.74 1.08
CA THR A 195 17.69 -7.35 -0.23
C THR A 195 18.97 -6.81 -0.89
N ALA A 196 19.51 -7.52 -1.87
CA ALA A 196 20.70 -7.10 -2.60
C ALA A 196 20.55 -5.73 -3.27
N VAL A 197 19.33 -5.44 -3.77
CA VAL A 197 19.00 -4.15 -4.38
C VAL A 197 19.02 -3.03 -3.34
N GLU A 198 18.44 -3.27 -2.17
CA GLU A 198 18.43 -2.31 -1.05
C GLU A 198 19.85 -2.05 -0.52
N ARG A 199 20.66 -3.11 -0.38
CA ARG A 199 22.07 -2.93 0.03
C ARG A 199 22.86 -2.08 -0.96
N LYS A 200 22.58 -2.22 -2.26
CA LYS A 200 23.18 -1.37 -3.29
C LYS A 200 22.81 0.10 -3.08
N VAL A 201 21.54 0.42 -2.78
CA VAL A 201 21.11 1.79 -2.49
C VAL A 201 21.92 2.39 -1.33
N VAL A 202 22.09 1.64 -0.24
CA VAL A 202 22.89 2.10 0.91
C VAL A 202 24.36 2.33 0.52
N HIS A 203 24.98 1.36 -0.18
CA HIS A 203 26.37 1.50 -0.64
C HIS A 203 26.56 2.70 -1.56
N GLU A 204 25.68 2.88 -2.53
CA GLU A 204 25.74 4.01 -3.47
C GLU A 204 25.56 5.36 -2.76
N ARG A 205 24.62 5.44 -1.80
CA ARG A 205 24.37 6.64 -1.02
C ARG A 205 25.58 7.06 -0.19
N LEU A 206 26.36 6.10 0.32
CA LEU A 206 27.50 6.35 1.19
C LEU A 206 28.85 6.40 0.46
N LYS A 207 28.87 6.08 -0.83
CA LYS A 207 30.12 6.05 -1.62
C LYS A 207 30.90 7.35 -1.60
N GLU A 208 30.20 8.49 -1.54
CA GLU A 208 30.79 9.82 -1.57
C GLU A 208 30.94 10.43 -0.16
N VAL A 209 30.56 9.71 0.89
CA VAL A 209 30.70 10.19 2.27
C VAL A 209 32.09 9.85 2.78
N THR A 210 32.88 10.89 3.04
CA THR A 210 34.25 10.74 3.57
C THR A 210 34.23 10.29 5.03
N GLY A 211 35.19 9.43 5.41
CA GLY A 211 35.36 8.97 6.78
C GLY A 211 34.54 7.72 7.15
N VAL A 212 33.88 7.11 6.18
CA VAL A 212 33.15 5.86 6.37
C VAL A 212 33.44 4.85 5.26
N GLU A 213 33.42 3.58 5.62
CA GLU A 213 33.45 2.43 4.71
C GLU A 213 32.20 1.58 4.87
N THR A 214 31.78 0.90 3.80
CA THR A 214 30.62 0.03 3.82
C THR A 214 30.95 -1.37 3.32
N SER A 215 30.49 -2.39 4.05
CA SER A 215 30.59 -3.78 3.65
C SER A 215 29.22 -4.49 3.76
N SER A 216 29.04 -5.59 3.01
CA SER A 216 27.85 -6.44 3.17
C SER A 216 28.25 -7.74 3.83
N GLU A 217 27.68 -8.04 5.00
CA GLU A 217 27.98 -9.22 5.82
C GLU A 217 26.75 -10.13 5.97
N GLY A 218 26.99 -11.38 6.41
CA GLY A 218 25.94 -12.39 6.56
C GLY A 218 25.64 -13.15 5.27
N THR A 219 24.66 -14.03 5.34
CA THR A 219 24.18 -14.86 4.23
C THR A 219 22.72 -14.57 3.95
N GLU A 220 22.31 -14.69 2.68
CA GLU A 220 20.88 -14.54 2.32
C GLU A 220 20.01 -15.56 3.09
N PRO A 221 18.83 -15.23 3.56
CA PRO A 221 18.13 -13.95 3.37
C PRO A 221 18.45 -12.89 4.45
N ASN A 222 19.38 -13.16 5.37
CA ASN A 222 19.69 -12.30 6.51
C ASN A 222 20.94 -11.43 6.29
N ARG A 223 21.32 -11.20 5.04
CA ARG A 223 22.48 -10.39 4.69
C ARG A 223 22.19 -8.89 4.88
N TYR A 224 23.12 -8.17 5.48
CA TYR A 224 22.96 -6.76 5.88
C TYR A 224 24.17 -5.91 5.48
N VAL A 225 24.04 -4.60 5.59
CA VAL A 225 25.15 -3.64 5.40
C VAL A 225 25.72 -3.27 6.75
N VAL A 226 27.04 -3.21 6.81
CA VAL A 226 27.81 -2.64 7.91
C VAL A 226 28.44 -1.36 7.47
N VAL A 227 28.29 -0.31 8.28
CA VAL A 227 28.95 0.99 8.10
C VAL A 227 29.97 1.16 9.20
N SER A 228 31.23 1.36 8.85
CA SER A 228 32.35 1.49 9.78
C SER A 228 33.17 2.76 9.52
N PRO A 229 33.91 3.26 10.49
CA PRO A 229 34.93 4.29 10.23
C PRO A 229 35.91 3.82 9.14
N ALA A 230 36.37 4.76 8.29
CA ALA A 230 37.36 4.51 7.24
C ALA A 230 38.77 4.47 7.82
#